data_4fb8c3093b71820f463658d8e92b953e
#
_entry.id   4fb8c3093b71820f463658d8e92b953e
#
_cell.length_a   1.000
_cell.length_b   1.000
_cell.length_c   1.000
_cell.angle_alpha   90.00
_cell.angle_beta   90.00
_cell.angle_gamma   90.00
#
_symmetry.space_group_name_H-M   'P 1'
#
loop_
_entity.id
_entity.type
_entity.pdbx_description
1 polymer ?
#
loop_
_entity_poly.entity_id
_entity_poly.type
_entity_poly.pdbx_seq_one_letter_code
_entity_poly.pdbx_strand_id
1 'polypeptide(L)'
;MQLVFYRGGSFPKEYVGDAFVTMRGSWNRKPASGYEIVRVRFKDGLPSDVQPFLSGFLSDGGRTHFGRPMGLAEAKDGSLLMADDANGVIYRVAYQGKATLQAKQLEPPADAMQNQTRQGVGVPLAIARDETKASAKLDLRSPAIRSPIPKEHSEYYDGVSPELRWGAVAGAKSYALIMEDPDAKPITPFVHWVAWNIPAALTGLREGLQEQPRLTEPDGILQGRTSRGTVGYLGPRPPVGDPPHHYHFQMFALDTTLNVAPGSSRDEVLQAMAGHVLAAGELVGEYQQTVAPPK
;
A
#
# COMPACT_ATOMS: atom_id res chain seq x y z
N MET A 1 -0.96 -14.66 2.42
CA MET A 1 -0.48 -15.86 3.14
C MET A 1 -0.40 -17.02 2.18
N GLN A 2 0.61 -17.85 2.30
CA GLN A 2 0.82 -19.04 1.47
C GLN A 2 1.19 -20.22 2.35
N LEU A 3 0.85 -21.42 1.89
CA LEU A 3 1.19 -22.68 2.52
C LEU A 3 1.91 -23.55 1.50
N VAL A 4 2.98 -24.24 1.93
CA VAL A 4 3.69 -25.24 1.14
C VAL A 4 3.95 -26.47 2.00
N PHE A 5 3.69 -27.67 1.45
CA PHE A 5 4.13 -28.93 2.06
C PHE A 5 5.56 -29.21 1.67
N TYR A 6 6.40 -29.50 2.67
CA TYR A 6 7.81 -29.76 2.47
C TYR A 6 8.04 -31.20 1.96
N ARG A 7 8.74 -31.33 0.83
CA ARG A 7 9.01 -32.62 0.17
C ARG A 7 10.39 -33.17 0.52
N GLY A 8 11.29 -32.33 1.05
CA GLY A 8 12.62 -32.71 1.46
C GLY A 8 13.73 -32.17 0.56
N GLY A 9 14.95 -32.43 0.96
CA GLY A 9 16.16 -32.06 0.21
C GLY A 9 17.16 -31.23 1.01
N SER A 10 16.72 -30.21 1.75
CA SER A 10 17.61 -29.34 2.53
C SER A 10 17.46 -29.55 4.04
N PHE A 11 16.25 -29.57 4.56
CA PHE A 11 16.01 -29.71 6.00
C PHE A 11 16.01 -31.18 6.46
N PRO A 12 16.20 -31.44 7.78
CA PRO A 12 16.16 -32.80 8.32
C PRO A 12 14.88 -33.57 7.96
N LYS A 13 14.97 -34.91 7.97
CA LYS A 13 13.87 -35.80 7.54
C LYS A 13 12.56 -35.60 8.30
N GLU A 14 12.63 -35.14 9.55
CA GLU A 14 11.47 -34.86 10.38
C GLU A 14 10.61 -33.67 9.90
N TYR A 15 11.08 -32.93 8.90
CA TYR A 15 10.33 -31.85 8.27
C TYR A 15 9.52 -32.33 7.06
N VAL A 16 9.84 -33.51 6.54
CA VAL A 16 9.19 -34.03 5.33
C VAL A 16 7.74 -34.38 5.62
N GLY A 17 6.84 -33.83 4.83
CA GLY A 17 5.39 -33.98 4.99
C GLY A 17 4.73 -32.93 5.88
N ASP A 18 5.51 -32.10 6.58
CA ASP A 18 4.96 -30.95 7.31
C ASP A 18 4.68 -29.78 6.37
N ALA A 19 3.77 -28.91 6.79
CA ALA A 19 3.49 -27.69 6.05
C ALA A 19 4.19 -26.46 6.68
N PHE A 20 4.63 -25.57 5.81
CA PHE A 20 5.09 -24.23 6.20
C PHE A 20 4.06 -23.21 5.78
N VAL A 21 3.74 -22.29 6.66
CA VAL A 21 2.72 -21.26 6.45
C VAL A 21 3.29 -19.89 6.76
N THR A 22 3.20 -18.96 5.79
CA THR A 22 3.53 -17.57 6.03
C THR A 22 2.42 -16.88 6.81
N MET A 23 2.77 -16.31 7.95
CA MET A 23 1.89 -15.46 8.76
C MET A 23 2.25 -14.00 8.47
N ARG A 24 1.55 -13.40 7.50
CA ARG A 24 1.84 -12.03 7.01
C ARG A 24 1.87 -10.99 8.13
N GLY A 25 1.12 -11.23 9.17
CA GLY A 25 1.01 -10.33 10.31
C GLY A 25 -0.31 -9.57 10.39
N SER A 26 -0.64 -9.16 11.60
CA SER A 26 -1.83 -8.37 11.89
C SER A 26 -1.58 -6.89 11.61
N TRP A 27 -2.57 -6.19 11.14
CA TRP A 27 -2.51 -4.74 10.88
C TRP A 27 -3.21 -3.92 11.98
N ASN A 28 -4.06 -4.57 12.81
CA ASN A 28 -4.89 -3.89 13.79
C ASN A 28 -4.78 -4.48 15.21
N ARG A 29 -3.81 -5.38 15.47
CA ARG A 29 -3.60 -5.97 16.80
C ARG A 29 -2.52 -5.22 17.58
N LYS A 30 -2.74 -5.07 18.88
CA LYS A 30 -1.75 -4.58 19.85
C LYS A 30 -1.68 -5.59 21.02
N PRO A 31 -0.55 -6.29 21.21
CA PRO A 31 0.64 -6.29 20.35
C PRO A 31 0.35 -6.95 18.98
N ALA A 32 1.17 -6.61 18.01
CA ALA A 32 1.12 -7.24 16.69
C ALA A 32 1.36 -8.75 16.79
N SER A 33 0.74 -9.54 15.89
CA SER A 33 0.89 -11.00 15.85
C SER A 33 1.11 -11.48 14.42
N GLY A 34 1.75 -12.62 14.26
CA GLY A 34 2.24 -13.11 12.98
C GLY A 34 3.60 -12.49 12.65
N TYR A 35 3.84 -12.14 11.39
CA TYR A 35 5.15 -11.71 10.89
C TYR A 35 6.21 -12.81 11.05
N GLU A 36 5.83 -14.03 10.70
CA GLU A 36 6.68 -15.21 10.85
C GLU A 36 6.28 -16.30 9.85
N ILE A 37 7.10 -17.33 9.73
CA ILE A 37 6.73 -18.60 9.12
C ILE A 37 6.55 -19.59 10.24
N VAL A 38 5.42 -20.28 10.26
CA VAL A 38 5.16 -21.39 11.18
C VAL A 38 5.27 -22.73 10.44
N ARG A 39 5.75 -23.75 11.17
CA ARG A 39 5.72 -25.14 10.77
C ARG A 39 4.48 -25.79 11.38
N VAL A 40 3.65 -26.39 10.54
CA VAL A 40 2.51 -27.20 10.98
C VAL A 40 2.92 -28.67 10.82
N ARG A 41 3.03 -29.38 11.93
CA ARG A 41 3.38 -30.81 11.95
C ARG A 41 2.14 -31.65 11.70
N PHE A 42 2.33 -32.75 11.01
CA PHE A 42 1.27 -33.69 10.73
C PHE A 42 1.56 -35.05 11.37
N LYS A 43 0.52 -35.66 11.92
CA LYS A 43 0.53 -37.04 12.41
C LYS A 43 -0.71 -37.74 11.89
N ASP A 44 -0.52 -38.89 11.26
CA ASP A 44 -1.62 -39.69 10.69
C ASP A 44 -2.53 -38.87 9.73
N GLY A 45 -1.92 -37.96 8.95
CA GLY A 45 -2.60 -37.11 7.98
C GLY A 45 -3.36 -35.91 8.57
N LEU A 46 -3.31 -35.72 9.91
CA LEU A 46 -3.97 -34.61 10.60
C LEU A 46 -2.92 -33.64 11.17
N PRO A 47 -3.21 -32.32 11.17
CA PRO A 47 -2.35 -31.35 11.84
C PRO A 47 -2.30 -31.65 13.35
N SER A 48 -1.11 -31.77 13.91
CA SER A 48 -0.89 -32.17 15.29
C SER A 48 -0.24 -31.11 16.16
N ASP A 49 0.52 -30.20 15.56
CA ASP A 49 1.25 -29.15 16.29
C ASP A 49 1.60 -27.99 15.36
N VAL A 50 1.73 -26.78 15.91
CA VAL A 50 2.14 -25.57 15.20
C VAL A 50 3.29 -24.93 15.95
N GLN A 51 4.44 -24.79 15.29
CA GLN A 51 5.65 -24.25 15.88
C GLN A 51 6.18 -23.06 15.05
N PRO A 52 6.76 -22.01 15.69
CA PRO A 52 7.53 -21.02 14.96
C PRO A 52 8.69 -21.68 14.22
N PHE A 53 8.88 -21.31 12.95
CA PHE A 53 9.98 -21.82 12.13
C PHE A 53 10.98 -20.71 11.78
N LEU A 54 10.50 -19.59 11.27
CA LEU A 54 11.29 -18.41 10.98
C LEU A 54 10.56 -17.18 11.55
N SER A 55 11.12 -16.60 12.57
CA SER A 55 10.57 -15.46 13.30
C SER A 55 11.59 -14.31 13.38
N GLY A 56 11.26 -13.27 14.13
CA GLY A 56 12.15 -12.14 14.34
C GLY A 56 11.89 -10.96 13.38
N PHE A 57 10.81 -10.99 12.61
CA PHE A 57 10.40 -9.85 11.77
C PHE A 57 9.69 -8.73 12.52
N LEU A 58 9.47 -8.88 13.83
CA LEU A 58 8.98 -7.84 14.72
C LEU A 58 10.12 -7.29 15.59
N SER A 59 10.14 -6.00 15.78
CA SER A 59 11.05 -5.29 16.68
C SER A 59 10.28 -4.43 17.70
N ASP A 60 10.98 -3.81 18.66
CA ASP A 60 10.40 -2.93 19.69
C ASP A 60 9.21 -3.53 20.45
N GLY A 61 9.30 -4.81 20.81
CA GLY A 61 8.22 -5.50 21.52
C GLY A 61 6.95 -5.64 20.64
N GLY A 62 7.09 -5.77 19.34
CA GLY A 62 5.99 -5.92 18.40
C GLY A 62 5.35 -4.60 17.95
N ARG A 63 5.99 -3.47 18.20
CA ARG A 63 5.50 -2.15 17.76
C ARG A 63 5.89 -1.81 16.34
N THR A 64 6.99 -2.38 15.85
CA THR A 64 7.49 -2.20 14.49
C THR A 64 7.79 -3.55 13.85
N HIS A 65 7.81 -3.62 12.53
CA HIS A 65 8.20 -4.80 11.78
C HIS A 65 9.16 -4.41 10.66
N PHE A 66 10.12 -5.27 10.34
CA PHE A 66 11.08 -5.02 9.26
C PHE A 66 10.92 -5.97 8.07
N GLY A 67 9.96 -6.83 8.09
CA GLY A 67 9.63 -7.72 6.98
C GLY A 67 8.23 -8.30 7.16
N ARG A 68 7.66 -8.68 6.04
CA ARG A 68 6.28 -9.16 5.97
C ARG A 68 6.20 -10.42 5.12
N PRO A 69 6.33 -11.62 5.74
CA PRO A 69 6.29 -12.89 5.04
C PRO A 69 4.97 -13.10 4.29
N MET A 70 5.01 -13.23 2.97
CA MET A 70 3.80 -13.34 2.15
C MET A 70 3.79 -14.58 1.26
N GLY A 71 4.76 -14.67 0.35
CA GLY A 71 4.93 -15.80 -0.55
C GLY A 71 5.84 -16.86 0.03
N LEU A 72 5.62 -18.14 -0.32
CA LEU A 72 6.47 -19.25 0.10
C LEU A 72 6.53 -20.31 -1.01
N ALA A 73 7.73 -20.79 -1.31
CA ALA A 73 7.96 -21.87 -2.26
C ALA A 73 9.11 -22.75 -1.82
N GLU A 74 9.06 -24.03 -2.16
CA GLU A 74 10.18 -24.95 -2.02
C GLU A 74 11.00 -24.93 -3.32
N ALA A 75 12.30 -24.64 -3.21
CA ALA A 75 13.23 -24.69 -4.32
C ALA A 75 13.63 -26.15 -4.65
N LYS A 76 14.22 -26.36 -5.81
CA LYS A 76 14.64 -27.71 -6.28
C LYS A 76 15.65 -28.43 -5.35
N ASP A 77 16.42 -27.66 -4.60
CA ASP A 77 17.40 -28.17 -3.62
C ASP A 77 16.80 -28.38 -2.22
N GLY A 78 15.49 -28.18 -2.06
CA GLY A 78 14.79 -28.31 -0.79
C GLY A 78 14.93 -27.09 0.14
N SER A 79 15.57 -26.00 -0.28
CA SER A 79 15.52 -24.75 0.47
C SER A 79 14.15 -24.09 0.33
N LEU A 80 13.76 -23.27 1.30
CA LEU A 80 12.53 -22.47 1.20
C LEU A 80 12.85 -21.06 0.70
N LEU A 81 12.07 -20.58 -0.25
CA LEU A 81 12.07 -19.20 -0.72
C LEU A 81 10.88 -18.49 -0.13
N MET A 82 11.11 -17.38 0.56
CA MET A 82 10.09 -16.55 1.18
C MET A 82 10.10 -15.16 0.55
N ALA A 83 8.97 -14.71 0.04
CA ALA A 83 8.80 -13.35 -0.42
C ALA A 83 8.38 -12.43 0.74
N ASP A 84 9.01 -11.28 0.82
CA ASP A 84 8.69 -10.17 1.70
C ASP A 84 8.03 -9.08 0.85
N ASP A 85 6.73 -8.86 1.03
CA ASP A 85 5.97 -7.89 0.24
C ASP A 85 6.10 -6.45 0.77
N ALA A 86 6.72 -6.26 1.93
CA ALA A 86 7.05 -4.93 2.44
C ALA A 86 8.31 -4.35 1.79
N ASN A 87 9.30 -5.20 1.52
CA ASN A 87 10.63 -4.76 1.07
C ASN A 87 10.94 -5.18 -0.37
N GLY A 88 10.08 -5.98 -1.02
CA GLY A 88 10.35 -6.52 -2.35
C GLY A 88 11.54 -7.50 -2.39
N VAL A 89 11.82 -8.19 -1.28
CA VAL A 89 12.96 -9.10 -1.13
C VAL A 89 12.49 -10.54 -1.15
N ILE A 90 13.31 -11.43 -1.70
CA ILE A 90 13.14 -12.88 -1.57
C ILE A 90 14.26 -13.44 -0.69
N TYR A 91 13.88 -13.99 0.46
CA TYR A 91 14.79 -14.69 1.35
C TYR A 91 14.89 -16.15 0.95
N ARG A 92 16.10 -16.70 0.99
CA ARG A 92 16.34 -18.14 0.85
C ARG A 92 16.74 -18.71 2.20
N VAL A 93 15.96 -19.69 2.68
CA VAL A 93 16.18 -20.40 3.94
C VAL A 93 16.64 -21.82 3.62
N ALA A 94 17.87 -22.16 4.00
CA ALA A 94 18.48 -23.46 3.78
C ALA A 94 19.08 -23.99 5.08
N TYR A 95 19.03 -25.32 5.27
CA TYR A 95 19.68 -25.99 6.39
C TYR A 95 21.15 -26.22 6.10
N GLN A 96 22.04 -25.82 7.00
CA GLN A 96 23.49 -25.95 6.86
C GLN A 96 24.12 -27.01 7.78
N GLY A 97 23.34 -27.98 8.27
CA GLY A 97 23.85 -29.03 9.17
C GLY A 97 24.01 -28.56 10.63
N LYS A 98 24.82 -29.24 11.43
CA LYS A 98 25.00 -29.06 12.89
C LYS A 98 25.57 -27.70 13.31
N ALA A 99 25.12 -26.62 12.73
CA ALA A 99 25.31 -25.31 13.34
C ALA A 99 24.41 -25.26 14.57
N THR A 100 25.00 -25.23 15.76
CA THR A 100 24.39 -24.63 16.91
C THR A 100 24.18 -23.16 16.50
N LEU A 101 23.07 -22.90 15.84
CA LEU A 101 22.63 -21.54 15.62
C LEU A 101 22.25 -21.01 17.01
N GLN A 102 23.24 -20.50 17.77
CA GLN A 102 22.93 -19.27 18.45
C GLN A 102 22.36 -18.38 17.34
N ALA A 103 21.07 -18.11 17.45
CA ALA A 103 20.46 -17.05 16.71
C ALA A 103 21.29 -15.80 17.03
N LYS A 104 22.36 -15.58 16.26
CA LYS A 104 22.93 -14.27 16.14
C LYS A 104 21.75 -13.51 15.56
N GLN A 105 21.07 -12.73 16.38
CA GLN A 105 20.21 -11.68 15.87
C GLN A 105 21.08 -10.96 14.86
N LEU A 106 20.88 -11.29 13.57
CA LEU A 106 21.38 -10.45 12.53
C LEU A 106 20.58 -9.19 12.75
N GLU A 107 21.20 -8.22 13.41
CA GLU A 107 20.67 -6.87 13.34
C GLU A 107 20.47 -6.61 11.86
N PRO A 108 19.24 -6.31 11.45
CA PRO A 108 18.99 -5.98 10.06
C PRO A 108 20.00 -4.89 9.70
N PRO A 109 20.55 -4.88 8.48
CA PRO A 109 21.43 -3.79 8.04
C PRO A 109 20.78 -2.48 8.47
N ALA A 110 21.56 -1.56 9.04
CA ALA A 110 21.05 -0.27 9.51
C ALA A 110 20.18 0.42 8.46
N ASP A 111 20.47 0.16 7.18
CA ASP A 111 19.70 0.63 6.02
C ASP A 111 18.34 -0.08 5.86
N ALA A 112 18.20 -1.35 6.26
CA ALA A 112 16.91 -2.05 6.22
C ALA A 112 15.98 -1.55 7.33
N MET A 113 16.49 -1.26 8.53
CA MET A 113 15.73 -0.57 9.59
C MET A 113 15.36 0.86 9.18
N GLN A 114 16.30 1.59 8.54
CA GLN A 114 16.01 2.93 8.03
C GLN A 114 14.96 2.92 6.92
N ASN A 115 14.95 1.91 6.05
CA ASN A 115 13.94 1.79 5.01
C ASN A 115 12.55 1.46 5.55
N GLN A 116 12.44 0.79 6.70
CA GLN A 116 11.14 0.45 7.30
C GLN A 116 10.60 1.54 8.20
N THR A 117 11.48 2.23 8.91
CA THR A 117 11.14 3.51 9.52
C THR A 117 10.76 4.54 8.43
N ARG A 118 11.31 4.39 7.21
CA ARG A 118 11.01 5.24 6.07
C ARG A 118 9.74 4.87 5.30
N GLN A 119 9.24 3.65 5.37
CA GLN A 119 7.91 3.30 4.83
C GLN A 119 6.75 3.81 5.69
N GLY A 120 7.02 4.21 6.92
CA GLY A 120 6.06 4.82 7.83
C GLY A 120 6.37 6.28 8.19
N VAL A 121 7.59 6.75 7.89
CA VAL A 121 8.03 8.11 8.19
C VAL A 121 8.93 8.56 7.05
N GLY A 122 8.36 9.32 6.10
CA GLY A 122 9.14 10.02 5.10
C GLY A 122 9.07 9.51 3.66
N VAL A 123 8.13 8.62 3.30
CA VAL A 123 7.77 8.48 1.88
C VAL A 123 7.06 9.77 1.47
N PRO A 124 7.62 10.59 0.58
CA PRO A 124 7.00 11.86 0.24
C PRO A 124 5.68 11.64 -0.48
N LEU A 125 4.72 12.53 -0.20
CA LEU A 125 3.50 12.66 -0.98
C LEU A 125 3.85 12.88 -2.46
N ALA A 126 2.92 12.52 -3.34
CA ALA A 126 3.12 12.65 -4.78
C ALA A 126 3.58 14.06 -5.17
N ILE A 127 3.02 15.11 -4.60
CA ILE A 127 3.36 16.50 -4.91
C ILE A 127 4.79 16.91 -4.49
N ALA A 128 5.38 16.19 -3.54
CA ALA A 128 6.73 16.45 -3.03
C ALA A 128 7.82 15.62 -3.74
N ARG A 129 7.45 14.82 -4.75
CA ARG A 129 8.37 13.97 -5.49
C ARG A 129 9.06 14.74 -6.62
N ASP A 130 10.27 14.32 -6.96
CA ASP A 130 11.02 14.93 -8.08
C ASP A 130 10.30 14.70 -9.42
N GLU A 131 9.62 13.56 -9.58
CA GLU A 131 8.86 13.21 -10.78
C GLU A 131 7.68 14.16 -11.05
N THR A 132 7.20 14.85 -10.03
CA THR A 132 6.03 15.75 -10.09
C THR A 132 6.38 17.22 -9.89
N LYS A 133 7.67 17.53 -9.90
CA LYS A 133 8.13 18.91 -9.73
C LYS A 133 7.58 19.83 -10.82
N ALA A 134 6.81 20.82 -10.40
CA ALA A 134 6.13 21.76 -11.28
C ALA A 134 6.69 23.17 -11.13
N SER A 135 6.66 23.95 -12.22
CA SER A 135 7.05 25.35 -12.22
C SER A 135 5.92 26.32 -11.86
N ALA A 136 4.67 25.85 -11.95
CA ALA A 136 3.49 26.67 -11.69
C ALA A 136 2.56 26.00 -10.66
N LYS A 137 1.75 26.84 -10.00
CA LYS A 137 0.69 26.37 -9.09
C LYS A 137 -0.62 26.19 -9.82
N LEU A 138 -1.34 25.13 -9.47
CA LEU A 138 -2.70 24.86 -9.88
C LEU A 138 -3.62 25.10 -8.69
N ASP A 139 -4.70 25.86 -8.89
CA ASP A 139 -5.68 26.15 -7.84
C ASP A 139 -6.72 25.04 -7.81
N LEU A 140 -6.52 24.05 -6.94
CA LEU A 140 -7.45 22.94 -6.69
C LEU A 140 -8.40 23.30 -5.56
N ARG A 141 -9.69 23.15 -5.82
CA ARG A 141 -10.78 23.46 -4.87
C ARG A 141 -11.83 22.35 -4.87
N SER A 142 -12.60 22.28 -3.80
CA SER A 142 -13.80 21.45 -3.71
C SER A 142 -14.88 22.15 -2.88
N PRO A 143 -16.13 22.18 -3.29
CA PRO A 143 -17.22 22.60 -2.45
C PRO A 143 -17.53 21.59 -1.35
N ALA A 144 -17.14 20.34 -1.55
CA ALA A 144 -17.40 19.22 -0.66
C ALA A 144 -16.30 19.02 0.39
N ILE A 145 -15.01 19.18 0.00
CA ILE A 145 -13.89 18.93 0.92
C ILE A 145 -13.69 20.15 1.82
N ARG A 146 -13.90 19.93 3.09
CA ARG A 146 -13.68 20.87 4.23
C ARG A 146 -13.15 20.06 5.40
N SER A 147 -12.77 20.71 6.47
CA SER A 147 -12.37 20.05 7.72
C SER A 147 -13.49 20.21 8.75
N PRO A 148 -14.16 19.11 9.15
CA PRO A 148 -13.94 17.73 8.68
C PRO A 148 -14.55 17.45 7.29
N ILE A 149 -13.99 16.46 6.58
CA ILE A 149 -14.58 15.92 5.34
C ILE A 149 -15.98 15.36 5.67
N PRO A 150 -17.02 15.68 4.89
CA PRO A 150 -18.37 15.17 5.12
C PRO A 150 -18.43 13.64 5.07
N LYS A 151 -19.31 13.09 5.90
CA LYS A 151 -19.38 11.63 6.12
C LYS A 151 -19.71 10.81 4.87
N GLU A 152 -20.48 11.37 3.95
CA GLU A 152 -20.87 10.74 2.67
C GLU A 152 -19.67 10.42 1.79
N HIS A 153 -18.53 11.08 1.98
CA HIS A 153 -17.30 10.80 1.29
C HIS A 153 -16.43 9.72 1.98
N SER A 154 -16.84 9.23 3.15
CA SER A 154 -16.10 8.23 3.93
C SER A 154 -16.57 6.82 3.64
N GLU A 155 -15.64 5.86 3.64
CA GLU A 155 -15.89 4.41 3.58
C GLU A 155 -16.68 3.84 4.78
N TYR A 156 -16.89 4.63 5.80
CA TYR A 156 -17.80 4.27 6.89
C TYR A 156 -19.27 4.47 6.53
N TYR A 157 -19.54 5.20 5.45
CA TYR A 157 -20.86 5.55 4.95
C TYR A 157 -20.95 5.26 3.45
N ASP A 158 -21.25 6.27 2.63
CA ASP A 158 -21.56 6.05 1.22
C ASP A 158 -20.33 5.92 0.32
N GLY A 159 -19.16 6.40 0.76
CA GLY A 159 -17.90 6.31 0.01
C GLY A 159 -17.91 7.07 -1.32
N VAL A 160 -18.73 8.12 -1.43
CA VAL A 160 -18.92 8.87 -2.69
C VAL A 160 -17.71 9.75 -2.96
N SER A 161 -17.13 9.70 -4.16
CA SER A 161 -16.03 10.60 -4.52
C SER A 161 -16.51 12.07 -4.56
N PRO A 162 -15.72 13.02 -4.00
CA PRO A 162 -16.13 14.41 -3.92
C PRO A 162 -16.05 15.11 -5.26
N GLU A 163 -16.84 16.17 -5.42
CA GLU A 163 -16.65 17.13 -6.50
C GLU A 163 -15.32 17.87 -6.34
N LEU A 164 -14.55 17.96 -7.44
CA LEU A 164 -13.30 18.73 -7.51
C LEU A 164 -13.36 19.75 -8.63
N ARG A 165 -12.73 20.92 -8.43
CA ARG A 165 -12.64 22.00 -9.42
C ARG A 165 -11.24 22.58 -9.45
N TRP A 166 -10.78 22.98 -10.63
CA TRP A 166 -9.47 23.61 -10.81
C TRP A 166 -9.48 24.60 -11.98
N GLY A 167 -8.46 25.44 -12.04
CA GLY A 167 -8.26 26.35 -13.15
C GLY A 167 -7.64 25.65 -14.37
N ALA A 168 -8.01 26.06 -15.56
CA ALA A 168 -7.35 25.60 -16.78
C ALA A 168 -5.87 26.03 -16.80
N VAL A 169 -4.97 25.11 -17.19
CA VAL A 169 -3.54 25.38 -17.29
C VAL A 169 -3.14 25.44 -18.77
N ALA A 170 -2.51 26.53 -19.19
CA ALA A 170 -2.07 26.71 -20.56
C ALA A 170 -1.05 25.61 -20.95
N GLY A 171 -1.23 25.01 -22.11
CA GLY A 171 -0.39 23.93 -22.60
C GLY A 171 -0.71 22.54 -22.04
N ALA A 172 -1.62 22.43 -21.08
CA ALA A 172 -2.04 21.12 -20.57
C ALA A 172 -2.76 20.32 -21.66
N LYS A 173 -2.41 19.05 -21.77
CA LYS A 173 -3.08 18.05 -22.62
C LYS A 173 -3.94 17.09 -21.80
N SER A 174 -3.55 16.88 -20.52
CA SER A 174 -4.32 16.10 -19.56
C SER A 174 -4.03 16.55 -18.14
N TYR A 175 -4.82 16.02 -17.19
CA TYR A 175 -4.52 16.13 -15.77
C TYR A 175 -4.40 14.72 -15.14
N ALA A 176 -3.69 14.67 -14.00
CA ALA A 176 -3.65 13.51 -13.13
C ALA A 176 -4.00 13.93 -11.69
N LEU A 177 -4.70 13.05 -10.97
CA LEU A 177 -5.11 13.22 -9.57
C LEU A 177 -4.57 12.07 -8.74
N ILE A 178 -3.96 12.38 -7.60
CA ILE A 178 -3.52 11.40 -6.61
C ILE A 178 -4.02 11.85 -5.23
N MET A 179 -4.76 10.98 -4.55
CA MET A 179 -5.21 11.22 -3.17
C MET A 179 -4.46 10.30 -2.22
N GLU A 180 -3.84 10.87 -1.19
CA GLU A 180 -2.99 10.16 -0.24
C GLU A 180 -3.28 10.57 1.20
N ASP A 181 -3.06 9.61 2.12
CA ASP A 181 -3.13 9.79 3.57
C ASP A 181 -1.75 9.44 4.17
N PRO A 182 -0.97 10.44 4.62
CA PRO A 182 0.32 10.22 5.26
C PRO A 182 0.21 9.75 6.72
N ASP A 183 -0.97 9.85 7.35
CA ASP A 183 -1.18 9.47 8.75
C ASP A 183 -1.53 7.99 8.91
N ALA A 184 -1.90 7.31 7.81
CA ALA A 184 -2.27 5.90 7.82
C ALA A 184 -1.09 4.99 8.20
N LYS A 185 -1.37 3.95 8.95
CA LYS A 185 -0.41 2.91 9.38
C LYS A 185 -0.92 1.53 8.99
N PRO A 186 -0.08 0.59 8.60
CA PRO A 186 1.39 0.61 8.45
C PRO A 186 1.89 1.10 7.08
N ILE A 187 1.00 1.38 6.12
CA ILE A 187 1.37 1.80 4.76
C ILE A 187 1.21 3.31 4.67
N THR A 188 2.31 4.04 4.46
CA THR A 188 2.32 5.48 4.27
C THR A 188 3.19 5.89 3.07
N PRO A 189 2.73 6.86 2.27
CA PRO A 189 1.35 7.35 2.30
C PRO A 189 0.40 6.26 1.82
N PHE A 190 -0.79 6.18 2.44
CA PHE A 190 -1.83 5.28 1.95
C PHE A 190 -2.51 5.92 0.75
N VAL A 191 -2.54 5.22 -0.36
CA VAL A 191 -3.12 5.71 -1.62
C VAL A 191 -4.62 5.44 -1.63
N HIS A 192 -5.40 6.53 -1.68
CA HIS A 192 -6.85 6.51 -1.69
C HIS A 192 -7.45 6.61 -3.09
N TRP A 193 -6.79 7.32 -4.01
CA TRP A 193 -7.27 7.50 -5.37
C TRP A 193 -6.13 7.83 -6.31
N VAL A 194 -6.13 7.22 -7.50
CA VAL A 194 -5.25 7.57 -8.60
C VAL A 194 -6.09 7.67 -9.85
N ALA A 195 -6.07 8.82 -10.53
CA ALA A 195 -6.74 9.01 -11.81
C ALA A 195 -5.84 9.81 -12.75
N TRP A 196 -5.83 9.48 -14.03
CA TRP A 196 -5.02 10.19 -15.03
C TRP A 196 -5.71 10.21 -16.38
N ASN A 197 -5.09 10.91 -17.33
CA ASN A 197 -5.68 11.22 -18.63
C ASN A 197 -7.02 11.93 -18.50
N ILE A 198 -7.19 12.72 -17.42
CA ILE A 198 -8.34 13.59 -17.27
C ILE A 198 -8.24 14.63 -18.39
N PRO A 199 -9.26 14.76 -19.29
CA PRO A 199 -9.18 15.62 -20.46
C PRO A 199 -8.87 17.09 -20.11
N ALA A 200 -7.98 17.73 -20.85
CA ALA A 200 -7.57 19.12 -20.62
C ALA A 200 -8.74 20.14 -20.72
N ALA A 201 -9.80 19.78 -21.43
CA ALA A 201 -10.99 20.61 -21.53
C ALA A 201 -11.82 20.66 -20.23
N LEU A 202 -11.58 19.72 -19.31
CA LEU A 202 -12.27 19.68 -18.02
C LEU A 202 -11.56 20.58 -17.00
N THR A 203 -12.35 21.32 -16.26
CA THR A 203 -11.92 22.12 -15.10
C THR A 203 -12.61 21.65 -13.81
N GLY A 204 -13.13 20.43 -13.81
CA GLY A 204 -13.73 19.80 -12.65
C GLY A 204 -14.10 18.34 -12.90
N LEU A 205 -14.22 17.61 -11.80
CA LEU A 205 -14.80 16.28 -11.73
C LEU A 205 -16.07 16.37 -10.89
N ARG A 206 -17.17 15.79 -11.36
CA ARG A 206 -18.39 15.69 -10.59
C ARG A 206 -18.25 14.75 -9.42
N GLU A 207 -19.11 14.89 -8.44
CA GLU A 207 -19.30 13.93 -7.36
C GLU A 207 -19.76 12.57 -7.90
N GLY A 208 -19.36 11.48 -7.23
CA GLY A 208 -19.86 10.12 -7.52
C GLY A 208 -19.32 9.53 -8.82
N LEU A 209 -18.02 9.65 -9.08
CA LEU A 209 -17.38 8.95 -10.19
C LEU A 209 -17.39 7.43 -9.97
N GLN A 210 -17.50 6.68 -11.06
CA GLN A 210 -17.52 5.23 -11.05
C GLN A 210 -16.18 4.64 -10.59
N GLU A 211 -16.22 3.56 -9.83
CA GLU A 211 -15.02 2.81 -9.39
C GLU A 211 -14.60 1.76 -10.44
N GLN A 212 -14.21 2.23 -11.61
CA GLN A 212 -13.80 1.41 -12.75
C GLN A 212 -12.42 1.81 -13.26
N PRO A 213 -11.63 0.87 -13.79
CA PRO A 213 -10.29 1.18 -14.32
C PRO A 213 -10.29 2.20 -15.47
N ARG A 214 -11.41 2.28 -16.22
CA ARG A 214 -11.66 3.29 -17.26
C ARG A 214 -13.05 3.83 -17.10
N LEU A 215 -13.18 5.14 -16.97
CA LEU A 215 -14.48 5.80 -16.92
C LEU A 215 -15.11 5.87 -18.30
N THR A 216 -16.42 5.72 -18.35
CA THR A 216 -17.24 5.97 -19.52
C THR A 216 -17.80 7.38 -19.53
N GLU A 217 -17.87 8.02 -18.35
CA GLU A 217 -18.37 9.38 -18.18
C GLU A 217 -17.72 10.07 -16.98
N PRO A 218 -16.84 11.07 -17.19
CA PRO A 218 -16.29 11.54 -18.45
C PRO A 218 -15.41 10.47 -19.14
N ASP A 219 -15.55 10.32 -20.45
CA ASP A 219 -14.75 9.34 -21.19
C ASP A 219 -13.26 9.71 -21.22
N GLY A 220 -12.44 8.68 -21.30
CA GLY A 220 -10.98 8.79 -21.42
C GLY A 220 -10.22 8.78 -20.10
N ILE A 221 -10.87 9.02 -18.96
CA ILE A 221 -10.22 8.98 -17.65
C ILE A 221 -9.89 7.54 -17.29
N LEU A 222 -8.65 7.32 -16.87
CA LEU A 222 -8.17 6.05 -16.34
C LEU A 222 -7.99 6.14 -14.82
N GLN A 223 -8.25 5.04 -14.12
CA GLN A 223 -8.08 4.97 -12.68
C GLN A 223 -7.16 3.81 -12.30
N GLY A 224 -6.38 4.04 -11.24
CA GLY A 224 -5.39 3.13 -10.70
C GLY A 224 -5.84 2.43 -9.42
N ARG A 225 -4.94 1.57 -8.93
CA ARG A 225 -5.15 0.82 -7.69
C ARG A 225 -4.86 1.68 -6.47
N THR A 226 -5.75 1.57 -5.49
CA THR A 226 -5.54 2.07 -4.13
C THR A 226 -4.60 1.14 -3.35
N SER A 227 -4.17 1.56 -2.16
CA SER A 227 -3.41 0.70 -1.23
C SER A 227 -4.18 -0.53 -0.76
N ARG A 228 -5.51 -0.59 -0.95
CA ARG A 228 -6.34 -1.79 -0.74
C ARG A 228 -6.36 -2.74 -1.92
N GLY A 229 -5.88 -2.32 -3.09
CA GLY A 229 -5.97 -3.07 -4.34
C GLY A 229 -7.31 -2.87 -5.08
N THR A 230 -8.23 -2.05 -4.55
CA THR A 230 -9.43 -1.59 -5.29
C THR A 230 -9.04 -0.52 -6.31
N VAL A 231 -9.92 -0.25 -7.26
CA VAL A 231 -9.71 0.78 -8.29
C VAL A 231 -10.74 1.89 -8.10
N GLY A 232 -10.32 3.14 -8.31
CA GLY A 232 -11.17 4.31 -8.14
C GLY A 232 -11.00 5.00 -6.80
N TYR A 233 -12.01 5.76 -6.41
CA TYR A 233 -12.01 6.47 -5.14
C TYR A 233 -12.22 5.50 -3.97
N LEU A 234 -11.38 5.60 -2.96
CA LEU A 234 -11.52 4.94 -1.68
C LEU A 234 -11.60 6.03 -0.62
N GLY A 235 -12.75 6.21 -0.01
CA GLY A 235 -12.96 7.28 0.96
C GLY A 235 -12.12 7.16 2.24
N PRO A 236 -12.07 8.22 3.05
CA PRO A 236 -11.48 8.18 4.37
C PRO A 236 -12.02 7.02 5.22
N ARG A 237 -11.10 6.28 5.85
CA ARG A 237 -11.47 5.22 6.80
C ARG A 237 -10.40 5.03 7.87
N PRO A 238 -10.06 6.08 8.65
CA PRO A 238 -9.12 5.93 9.73
C PRO A 238 -9.70 5.00 10.80
N PRO A 239 -8.88 4.26 11.57
CA PRO A 239 -9.36 3.46 12.68
C PRO A 239 -10.19 4.29 13.66
N VAL A 240 -11.27 3.69 14.19
CA VAL A 240 -12.12 4.38 15.19
C VAL A 240 -11.29 4.73 16.42
N GLY A 241 -11.30 6.01 16.78
CA GLY A 241 -10.56 6.56 17.92
C GLY A 241 -9.13 7.02 17.61
N ASP A 242 -8.64 6.84 16.38
CA ASP A 242 -7.38 7.47 15.98
C ASP A 242 -7.54 9.01 15.92
N PRO A 243 -6.43 9.77 16.04
CA PRO A 243 -6.43 11.20 15.74
C PRO A 243 -6.97 11.47 14.32
N PRO A 244 -7.36 12.73 14.01
CA PRO A 244 -7.72 13.08 12.63
C PRO A 244 -6.61 12.71 11.66
N HIS A 245 -6.98 12.11 10.52
CA HIS A 245 -6.11 11.87 9.39
C HIS A 245 -6.26 12.96 8.35
N HIS A 246 -5.18 13.30 7.65
CA HIS A 246 -5.14 14.31 6.59
C HIS A 246 -5.16 13.64 5.22
N TYR A 247 -6.10 14.03 4.41
CA TYR A 247 -6.30 13.48 3.06
C TYR A 247 -5.89 14.52 2.03
N HIS A 248 -4.79 14.25 1.34
CA HIS A 248 -4.15 15.14 0.38
C HIS A 248 -4.62 14.83 -1.03
N PHE A 249 -5.52 15.65 -1.57
CA PHE A 249 -5.90 15.62 -2.98
C PHE A 249 -4.89 16.42 -3.78
N GLN A 250 -4.14 15.79 -4.67
CA GLN A 250 -3.03 16.38 -5.40
C GLN A 250 -3.33 16.31 -6.89
N MET A 251 -3.43 17.46 -7.56
CA MET A 251 -3.74 17.59 -8.98
C MET A 251 -2.53 18.08 -9.76
N PHE A 252 -2.27 17.46 -10.90
CA PHE A 252 -1.14 17.74 -11.77
C PHE A 252 -1.64 18.02 -13.17
N ALA A 253 -1.24 19.15 -13.77
CA ALA A 253 -1.45 19.45 -15.18
C ALA A 253 -0.26 18.93 -15.98
N LEU A 254 -0.54 18.17 -17.05
CA LEU A 254 0.49 17.50 -17.84
C LEU A 254 0.48 18.01 -19.29
N ASP A 255 1.65 18.15 -19.90
CA ASP A 255 1.83 18.49 -21.32
C ASP A 255 1.64 17.29 -22.25
N THR A 256 1.25 16.15 -21.72
CA THR A 256 1.04 14.89 -22.44
C THR A 256 -0.17 14.13 -21.91
N THR A 257 -0.55 13.07 -22.61
CA THR A 257 -1.36 11.96 -22.06
C THR A 257 -0.42 10.81 -21.70
N LEU A 258 -0.70 10.14 -20.58
CA LEU A 258 0.15 9.06 -20.09
C LEU A 258 -0.20 7.73 -20.77
N ASN A 259 0.82 7.02 -21.24
CA ASN A 259 0.68 5.67 -21.76
C ASN A 259 0.86 4.65 -20.64
N VAL A 260 -0.09 4.65 -19.69
CA VAL A 260 -0.12 3.76 -18.53
C VAL A 260 -1.41 2.97 -18.56
N ALA A 261 -1.33 1.66 -18.29
CA ALA A 261 -2.50 0.78 -18.37
C ALA A 261 -3.51 1.08 -17.25
N PRO A 262 -4.83 0.99 -17.52
CA PRO A 262 -5.84 1.10 -16.47
C PRO A 262 -5.58 0.12 -15.32
N GLY A 263 -5.80 0.53 -14.08
CA GLY A 263 -5.52 -0.28 -12.89
C GLY A 263 -4.05 -0.30 -12.46
N SER A 264 -3.19 0.52 -13.03
CA SER A 264 -1.80 0.69 -12.59
C SER A 264 -1.69 1.31 -11.19
N SER A 265 -0.53 1.15 -10.60
CA SER A 265 -0.21 1.70 -9.29
C SER A 265 0.11 3.21 -9.34
N ARG A 266 0.10 3.84 -8.17
CA ARG A 266 0.56 5.21 -7.98
C ARG A 266 1.98 5.42 -8.55
N ASP A 267 2.91 4.53 -8.27
CA ASP A 267 4.32 4.70 -8.64
C ASP A 267 4.54 4.57 -10.16
N GLU A 268 3.78 3.69 -10.84
CA GLU A 268 3.79 3.61 -12.30
C GLU A 268 3.29 4.91 -12.95
N VAL A 269 2.25 5.52 -12.37
CA VAL A 269 1.71 6.80 -12.84
C VAL A 269 2.71 7.93 -12.57
N LEU A 270 3.30 8.02 -11.38
CA LEU A 270 4.33 9.02 -11.03
C LEU A 270 5.54 8.93 -11.97
N GLN A 271 6.01 7.72 -12.24
CA GLN A 271 7.13 7.51 -13.16
C GLN A 271 6.81 8.02 -14.57
N ALA A 272 5.58 7.78 -15.05
CA ALA A 272 5.14 8.26 -16.36
C ALA A 272 4.92 9.79 -16.42
N MET A 273 4.69 10.44 -15.28
CA MET A 273 4.54 11.90 -15.17
C MET A 273 5.90 12.63 -15.19
N ALA A 274 7.01 11.93 -14.95
CA ALA A 274 8.32 12.55 -14.84
C ALA A 274 8.70 13.39 -16.07
N GLY A 275 8.97 14.67 -15.86
CA GLY A 275 9.32 15.63 -16.90
C GLY A 275 8.13 16.20 -17.69
N HIS A 276 6.91 15.85 -17.34
CA HIS A 276 5.68 16.27 -18.04
C HIS A 276 4.77 17.17 -17.21
N VAL A 277 5.14 17.53 -15.98
CA VAL A 277 4.28 18.31 -15.07
C VAL A 277 4.47 19.81 -15.29
N LEU A 278 3.42 20.48 -15.76
CA LEU A 278 3.38 21.93 -15.99
C LEU A 278 3.01 22.70 -14.72
N ALA A 279 2.00 22.20 -14.00
CA ALA A 279 1.52 22.83 -12.76
C ALA A 279 1.02 21.76 -11.80
N ALA A 280 1.12 22.04 -10.50
CA ALA A 280 0.62 21.19 -9.45
C ALA A 280 -0.14 21.99 -8.39
N GLY A 281 -1.15 21.35 -7.80
CA GLY A 281 -1.95 21.92 -6.73
C GLY A 281 -2.43 20.87 -5.74
N GLU A 282 -2.71 21.31 -4.52
CA GLU A 282 -3.11 20.45 -3.43
C GLU A 282 -4.31 21.02 -2.69
N LEU A 283 -5.20 20.14 -2.26
CA LEU A 283 -6.28 20.41 -1.34
C LEU A 283 -6.24 19.38 -0.23
N VAL A 284 -6.24 19.82 1.02
CA VAL A 284 -6.20 18.92 2.18
C VAL A 284 -7.53 18.98 2.93
N GLY A 285 -8.08 17.82 3.23
CA GLY A 285 -9.22 17.66 4.12
C GLY A 285 -8.88 16.76 5.29
N GLU A 286 -9.54 16.93 6.41
CA GLU A 286 -9.37 16.10 7.61
C GLU A 286 -10.58 15.19 7.82
N TYR A 287 -10.35 13.97 8.28
CA TYR A 287 -11.42 13.08 8.71
C TYR A 287 -11.01 12.28 9.95
N GLN A 288 -11.95 12.14 10.87
CA GLN A 288 -11.80 11.32 12.07
C GLN A 288 -13.09 10.53 12.31
N GLN A 289 -12.95 9.26 12.71
CA GLN A 289 -14.06 8.45 13.18
C GLN A 289 -13.95 8.22 14.68
N THR A 290 -14.75 8.92 15.45
CA THR A 290 -14.68 8.88 16.93
C THR A 290 -15.48 7.75 17.54
N VAL A 291 -16.56 7.31 16.87
CA VAL A 291 -17.45 6.22 17.32
C VAL A 291 -17.69 5.26 16.18
N ALA A 292 -17.96 3.99 16.49
CA ALA A 292 -18.34 3.01 15.46
C ALA A 292 -19.62 3.47 14.75
N PRO A 293 -19.69 3.39 13.40
CA PRO A 293 -20.90 3.73 12.68
C PRO A 293 -22.04 2.77 13.06
N PRO A 294 -23.30 3.18 12.96
CA PRO A 294 -24.43 2.28 13.15
C PRO A 294 -24.32 1.12 12.15
N LYS A 295 -24.70 -0.08 12.62
CA LYS A 295 -24.73 -1.29 11.79
C LYS A 295 -25.85 -1.23 10.76
#